data_407643972a46def4737c13bd5b941751
#
_entry.id   407643972a46def4737c13bd5b941751
#
_cell.length_a   1.000
_cell.length_b   1.000
_cell.length_c   1.000
_cell.angle_alpha   90.00
_cell.angle_beta   90.00
_cell.angle_gamma   90.00
#
_symmetry.space_group_name_H-M   'P 1'
#
loop_
_entity.id
_entity.type
_entity.pdbx_description
1 polymer ?
#
loop_
_entity_poly.entity_id
_entity_poly.type
_entity_poly.pdbx_seq_one_letter_code
_entity_poly.pdbx_strand_id
1 'polypeptide(L)'
;MEFDTKIGEKLKVFRKKLGLQAKKLAEQVNISPSYLNLIESGKRAIDGDLLVKICQELRIELSDLKNENEIDISNSKLAISKFSKGKNLNKLDLKIGPKIKAFRRQLGLQANKFAEQLNISPSYLNLIESNKRKIDGDLLIKISKELRVELSDITSKSDINLENDISNLLDDQLFEDLDILGPEVKDLVNTNPKIAKALIKLGDNFKQKDHEIVNKVENISGKIIDSRKTSFPGEVISDFLQENKNYFPKLEEFANDIFDKVQKNNRTRYIALCDFLKKEYSITVKDLIPEETKPFSKVFNMKNKELFLSDYNSLETKKLHAAAQIAQEGAMNIINYYLSKFKFPSEESKRLSQVALLNYCGAAILMPYKLFHAECKKLKYDLQLLQNTFATSFEQVAHRVTCLQDPKLPGIPFHFLRVDMAGNISKRFSLSGIEIPRYGGACPRWNVYSAFTRPGVIQAAVSKMTNGEKYVCIARTVEKGVGRYGQSKSILSIGLGCEAKYAKEFVYTENLDISDKKTEIPIGVSCRTCDRLDCSQRAFPPLHKKFDVDINTRGVSVYVNDNNS
;
A
#
# COMPACT_ATOMS: atom_id res chain seq x y z
N MET A 1 27.63 -18.34 29.06
CA MET A 1 26.56 -18.74 30.02
C MET A 1 26.08 -17.60 30.94
N GLU A 2 26.91 -16.68 31.43
CA GLU A 2 26.46 -15.59 32.33
C GLU A 2 25.61 -14.49 31.67
N PHE A 3 25.72 -14.28 30.37
CA PHE A 3 24.98 -13.22 29.67
C PHE A 3 23.55 -13.62 29.31
N ASP A 4 23.29 -14.88 28.99
CA ASP A 4 21.96 -15.42 28.67
C ASP A 4 21.00 -15.38 29.87
N THR A 5 21.54 -15.62 31.08
CA THR A 5 20.78 -15.48 32.33
C THR A 5 20.30 -14.06 32.57
N LYS A 6 21.14 -13.05 32.26
CA LYS A 6 20.80 -11.63 32.46
C LYS A 6 19.70 -11.11 31.52
N ILE A 7 19.66 -11.55 30.25
CA ILE A 7 18.61 -11.15 29.30
C ILE A 7 17.26 -11.74 29.69
N GLY A 8 17.20 -13.02 30.00
CA GLY A 8 15.97 -13.69 30.43
C GLY A 8 15.36 -13.07 31.68
N GLU A 9 16.19 -12.74 32.68
CA GLU A 9 15.75 -12.06 33.90
C GLU A 9 15.20 -10.67 33.61
N LYS A 10 15.84 -9.89 32.74
CA LYS A 10 15.35 -8.57 32.33
C LYS A 10 14.01 -8.65 31.62
N LEU A 11 13.85 -9.57 30.68
CA LEU A 11 12.56 -9.80 30.01
C LEU A 11 11.44 -10.14 31.01
N LYS A 12 11.75 -10.98 32.03
CA LYS A 12 10.82 -11.30 33.12
C LYS A 12 10.42 -10.07 33.94
N VAL A 13 11.37 -9.19 34.23
CA VAL A 13 11.11 -7.95 34.97
C VAL A 13 10.21 -7.02 34.14
N PHE A 14 10.51 -6.80 32.86
CA PHE A 14 9.66 -5.97 31.99
C PHE A 14 8.25 -6.55 31.83
N ARG A 15 8.12 -7.87 31.61
CA ARG A 15 6.81 -8.53 31.55
C ARG A 15 5.98 -8.32 32.82
N LYS A 16 6.60 -8.53 33.98
CA LYS A 16 5.92 -8.33 35.29
C LYS A 16 5.51 -6.88 35.52
N LYS A 17 6.37 -5.93 35.18
CA LYS A 17 6.08 -4.49 35.30
C LYS A 17 4.92 -4.05 34.40
N LEU A 18 4.74 -4.69 33.24
CA LEU A 18 3.60 -4.47 32.33
C LEU A 18 2.34 -5.26 32.73
N GLY A 19 2.36 -5.99 33.83
CA GLY A 19 1.22 -6.79 34.32
C GLY A 19 0.85 -7.97 33.42
N LEU A 20 1.76 -8.40 32.52
CA LEU A 20 1.50 -9.49 31.60
C LEU A 20 1.78 -10.87 32.25
N GLN A 21 0.82 -11.78 32.16
CA GLN A 21 1.03 -13.17 32.57
C GLN A 21 1.92 -13.91 31.56
N ALA A 22 2.81 -14.79 32.04
CA ALA A 22 3.72 -15.57 31.20
C ALA A 22 2.97 -16.39 30.14
N LYS A 23 1.82 -16.96 30.50
CA LYS A 23 0.96 -17.71 29.57
C LYS A 23 0.49 -16.82 28.40
N LYS A 24 0.04 -15.61 28.67
CA LYS A 24 -0.45 -14.68 27.66
C LYS A 24 0.66 -14.18 26.73
N LEU A 25 1.84 -13.87 27.27
CA LEU A 25 3.00 -13.49 26.44
C LEU A 25 3.46 -14.66 25.57
N ALA A 26 3.51 -15.88 26.12
CA ALA A 26 3.89 -17.09 25.39
C ALA A 26 2.94 -17.35 24.19
N GLU A 27 1.63 -17.20 24.40
CA GLU A 27 0.63 -17.30 23.32
C GLU A 27 0.84 -16.22 22.24
N GLN A 28 1.13 -14.98 22.62
CA GLN A 28 1.37 -13.87 21.69
C GLN A 28 2.59 -14.08 20.80
N VAL A 29 3.67 -14.66 21.36
CA VAL A 29 4.89 -14.93 20.58
C VAL A 29 4.96 -16.37 20.03
N ASN A 30 3.86 -17.12 20.14
CA ASN A 30 3.68 -18.49 19.62
C ASN A 30 4.71 -19.51 20.12
N ILE A 31 4.92 -19.53 21.45
CA ILE A 31 5.75 -20.52 22.15
C ILE A 31 4.98 -21.12 23.33
N SER A 32 5.47 -22.25 23.87
CA SER A 32 4.85 -22.79 25.07
C SER A 32 5.20 -21.96 26.32
N PRO A 33 4.29 -21.84 27.30
CA PRO A 33 4.58 -21.16 28.58
C PRO A 33 5.78 -21.72 29.31
N SER A 34 5.99 -23.05 29.23
CA SER A 34 7.15 -23.74 29.80
C SER A 34 8.45 -23.29 29.12
N TYR A 35 8.43 -23.12 27.82
CA TYR A 35 9.60 -22.62 27.05
C TYR A 35 9.95 -21.19 27.42
N LEU A 36 8.95 -20.30 27.55
CA LEU A 36 9.17 -18.92 27.99
C LEU A 36 9.76 -18.91 29.43
N ASN A 37 9.27 -19.71 30.32
CA ASN A 37 9.80 -19.82 31.70
C ASN A 37 11.27 -20.28 31.74
N LEU A 38 11.68 -21.18 30.83
CA LEU A 38 13.08 -21.60 30.72
C LEU A 38 13.98 -20.47 30.22
N ILE A 39 13.50 -19.63 29.28
CA ILE A 39 14.19 -18.43 28.82
C ILE A 39 14.28 -17.41 29.96
N GLU A 40 13.18 -17.08 30.61
CA GLU A 40 13.12 -16.10 31.71
C GLU A 40 13.96 -16.51 32.95
N SER A 41 14.23 -17.80 33.11
CA SER A 41 15.11 -18.31 34.17
C SER A 41 16.56 -18.50 33.74
N GLY A 42 16.90 -18.12 32.50
CA GLY A 42 18.26 -18.29 31.95
C GLY A 42 18.68 -19.73 31.72
N LYS A 43 17.77 -20.70 31.83
CA LYS A 43 18.05 -22.13 31.62
C LYS A 43 18.06 -22.52 30.14
N ARG A 44 17.63 -21.63 29.27
CA ARG A 44 17.67 -21.81 27.82
C ARG A 44 17.98 -20.50 27.11
N ALA A 45 18.87 -20.54 26.13
CA ALA A 45 19.21 -19.41 25.28
C ALA A 45 18.02 -19.02 24.41
N ILE A 46 17.85 -17.70 24.19
CA ILE A 46 16.84 -17.13 23.32
C ILE A 46 17.40 -16.88 21.94
N ASP A 47 16.74 -17.34 20.89
CA ASP A 47 17.16 -16.97 19.54
C ASP A 47 16.83 -15.51 19.21
N GLY A 48 17.63 -14.91 18.30
CA GLY A 48 17.53 -13.48 17.99
C GLY A 48 16.14 -13.06 17.45
N ASP A 49 15.49 -13.93 16.67
CA ASP A 49 14.16 -13.67 16.12
C ASP A 49 13.09 -13.67 17.23
N LEU A 50 13.22 -14.61 18.18
CA LEU A 50 12.30 -14.70 19.31
C LEU A 50 12.53 -13.54 20.29
N LEU A 51 13.77 -13.12 20.51
CA LEU A 51 14.09 -11.95 21.33
C LEU A 51 13.43 -10.68 20.77
N VAL A 52 13.56 -10.45 19.48
CA VAL A 52 12.91 -9.31 18.80
C VAL A 52 11.39 -9.35 18.95
N LYS A 53 10.77 -10.53 18.78
CA LYS A 53 9.32 -10.71 18.97
C LYS A 53 8.88 -10.40 20.40
N ILE A 54 9.60 -10.90 21.39
CA ILE A 54 9.28 -10.65 22.81
C ILE A 54 9.44 -9.17 23.14
N CYS A 55 10.48 -8.50 22.66
CA CYS A 55 10.66 -7.06 22.86
C CYS A 55 9.54 -6.23 22.21
N GLN A 56 9.08 -6.63 21.02
CA GLN A 56 7.94 -5.98 20.35
C GLN A 56 6.63 -6.13 21.13
N GLU A 57 6.35 -7.32 21.65
CA GLU A 57 5.16 -7.58 22.46
C GLU A 57 5.21 -6.89 23.83
N LEU A 58 6.39 -6.82 24.44
CA LEU A 58 6.62 -6.08 25.69
C LEU A 58 6.72 -4.56 25.47
N ARG A 59 6.79 -4.11 24.20
CA ARG A 59 6.94 -2.68 23.82
C ARG A 59 8.18 -2.05 24.44
N ILE A 60 9.27 -2.78 24.45
CA ILE A 60 10.58 -2.32 24.91
C ILE A 60 11.54 -2.31 23.73
N GLU A 61 12.50 -1.39 23.73
CA GLU A 61 13.60 -1.42 22.78
C GLU A 61 14.66 -2.44 23.22
N LEU A 62 15.32 -3.06 22.24
CA LEU A 62 16.45 -3.94 22.53
C LEU A 62 17.62 -3.22 23.22
N SER A 63 17.69 -1.90 23.10
CA SER A 63 18.56 -1.00 23.83
C SER A 63 18.31 -1.02 25.36
N ASP A 64 17.06 -1.18 25.78
CA ASP A 64 16.68 -1.24 27.21
C ASP A 64 17.25 -2.49 27.90
N LEU A 65 17.55 -3.54 27.13
CA LEU A 65 18.19 -4.73 27.63
C LEU A 65 19.73 -4.58 27.79
N LYS A 66 20.33 -3.53 27.21
CA LYS A 66 21.78 -3.28 27.27
C LYS A 66 22.23 -2.55 28.54
N ASN A 67 21.39 -1.69 29.15
CA ASN A 67 21.77 -0.86 30.28
C ASN A 67 21.93 -1.65 31.57
N GLU A 68 23.06 -1.50 32.24
CA GLU A 68 23.35 -2.17 33.53
C GLU A 68 22.76 -1.44 34.74
N ASN A 69 22.36 -0.15 34.59
CA ASN A 69 21.79 0.68 35.66
C ASN A 69 20.29 0.82 35.52
N GLU A 70 19.63 0.94 36.67
CA GLU A 70 18.19 1.00 36.92
C GLU A 70 17.25 1.31 35.76
N ILE A 71 16.26 0.44 35.61
CA ILE A 71 15.22 0.49 34.57
C ILE A 71 14.31 1.71 34.84
N ASP A 72 14.61 2.84 34.20
CA ASP A 72 13.78 4.05 34.20
C ASP A 72 12.70 3.96 33.12
N ILE A 73 11.43 3.89 33.57
CA ILE A 73 10.24 3.72 32.71
C ILE A 73 9.67 5.08 32.26
N SER A 74 10.19 6.19 32.74
CA SER A 74 9.67 7.53 32.40
C SER A 74 9.78 7.85 30.91
N ASN A 75 10.79 7.31 30.21
CA ASN A 75 11.00 7.47 28.76
C ASN A 75 10.17 6.48 27.91
N SER A 76 9.73 5.34 28.46
CA SER A 76 8.95 4.36 27.70
C SER A 76 7.48 4.77 27.49
N LYS A 77 6.95 5.69 28.31
CA LYS A 77 5.57 6.22 28.16
C LYS A 77 5.40 7.15 26.97
N LEU A 78 6.46 7.81 26.49
CA LEU A 78 6.39 8.67 25.30
C LEU A 78 6.43 7.88 23.97
N ALA A 79 7.00 6.68 23.97
CA ALA A 79 7.01 5.78 22.81
C ALA A 79 5.65 5.08 22.58
N ILE A 80 4.79 5.02 23.60
CA ILE A 80 3.49 4.32 23.57
C ILE A 80 2.49 4.93 22.58
N SER A 81 2.69 6.18 22.14
CA SER A 81 1.77 6.85 21.20
C SER A 81 2.02 6.55 19.71
N LYS A 82 3.10 5.87 19.35
CA LYS A 82 3.52 5.70 17.94
C LYS A 82 3.35 4.29 17.35
N PHE A 83 3.01 3.27 18.15
CA PHE A 83 2.84 1.92 17.62
C PHE A 83 1.44 1.39 17.90
N SER A 84 0.60 1.42 16.88
CA SER A 84 -0.75 0.85 16.89
C SER A 84 -0.71 -0.67 16.86
N LYS A 85 -1.63 -1.25 17.61
CA LYS A 85 -1.94 -2.67 17.83
C LYS A 85 -1.98 -3.53 16.55
N GLY A 86 -1.39 -4.71 16.68
CA GLY A 86 -1.98 -5.96 16.17
C GLY A 86 -1.83 -6.24 14.68
N LYS A 87 -0.75 -6.95 14.33
CA LYS A 87 -0.78 -7.91 13.21
C LYS A 87 -0.22 -9.24 13.72
N ASN A 88 -0.94 -10.34 13.42
CA ASN A 88 -0.48 -11.70 13.60
C ASN A 88 0.90 -11.91 12.97
N LEU A 89 1.92 -12.07 13.81
CA LEU A 89 3.32 -12.29 13.43
C LEU A 89 3.62 -13.79 13.27
N ASN A 90 2.82 -14.47 12.46
CA ASN A 90 3.17 -15.80 11.99
C ASN A 90 4.01 -15.69 10.71
N LYS A 91 5.32 -15.96 10.83
CA LYS A 91 6.40 -15.90 9.84
C LYS A 91 6.95 -14.50 9.54
N LEU A 92 7.72 -13.95 10.48
CA LEU A 92 8.76 -12.98 10.15
C LEU A 92 10.06 -13.78 9.89
N ASP A 93 10.36 -14.04 8.64
CA ASP A 93 11.74 -14.29 8.19
C ASP A 93 12.47 -12.94 8.21
N LEU A 94 13.01 -12.58 9.35
CA LEU A 94 13.94 -11.46 9.48
C LEU A 94 15.24 -11.88 8.81
N LYS A 95 15.52 -11.39 7.60
CA LYS A 95 16.78 -11.62 6.89
C LYS A 95 17.91 -10.78 7.52
N ILE A 96 18.27 -11.10 8.76
CA ILE A 96 19.27 -10.38 9.57
C ILE A 96 20.68 -10.57 9.02
N GLY A 97 21.00 -11.77 8.53
CA GLY A 97 22.35 -12.13 8.07
C GLY A 97 22.92 -11.25 6.95
N PRO A 98 22.22 -11.01 5.84
CA PRO A 98 22.67 -10.12 4.78
C PRO A 98 22.95 -8.70 5.25
N LYS A 99 22.17 -8.18 6.21
CA LYS A 99 22.40 -6.85 6.78
C LYS A 99 23.68 -6.78 7.62
N ILE A 100 23.95 -7.81 8.43
CA ILE A 100 25.20 -7.93 9.17
C ILE A 100 26.38 -7.91 8.20
N LYS A 101 26.31 -8.68 7.12
CA LYS A 101 27.32 -8.70 6.07
C LYS A 101 27.54 -7.33 5.43
N ALA A 102 26.45 -6.61 5.17
CA ALA A 102 26.47 -5.28 4.60
C ALA A 102 27.18 -4.28 5.53
N PHE A 103 26.78 -4.20 6.80
CA PHE A 103 27.40 -3.30 7.78
C PHE A 103 28.88 -3.64 8.02
N ARG A 104 29.22 -4.92 8.09
CA ARG A 104 30.62 -5.34 8.19
C ARG A 104 31.46 -4.85 7.01
N ARG A 105 30.96 -4.98 5.78
CA ARG A 105 31.65 -4.50 4.57
C ARG A 105 31.76 -2.98 4.53
N GLN A 106 30.75 -2.25 4.96
CA GLN A 106 30.78 -0.78 5.06
C GLN A 106 31.86 -0.28 6.00
N LEU A 107 32.12 -1.02 7.07
CA LEU A 107 33.21 -0.72 8.01
C LEU A 107 34.59 -1.25 7.54
N GLY A 108 34.67 -1.83 6.35
CA GLY A 108 35.93 -2.41 5.82
C GLY A 108 36.45 -3.63 6.60
N LEU A 109 35.62 -4.26 7.44
CA LEU A 109 36.02 -5.38 8.28
C LEU A 109 36.07 -6.68 7.47
N GLN A 110 37.24 -7.34 7.47
CA GLN A 110 37.39 -8.67 6.89
C GLN A 110 36.63 -9.71 7.71
N ALA A 111 36.02 -10.71 7.05
CA ALA A 111 35.20 -11.72 7.73
C ALA A 111 35.96 -12.47 8.82
N ASN A 112 37.25 -12.81 8.58
CA ASN A 112 38.07 -13.52 9.55
C ASN A 112 38.33 -12.69 10.81
N LYS A 113 38.68 -11.40 10.66
CA LYS A 113 38.91 -10.50 11.81
C LYS A 113 37.63 -10.24 12.60
N PHE A 114 36.53 -10.07 11.89
CA PHE A 114 35.24 -9.83 12.54
C PHE A 114 34.73 -11.08 13.28
N ALA A 115 34.94 -12.28 12.73
CA ALA A 115 34.62 -13.54 13.42
C ALA A 115 35.47 -13.72 14.70
N GLU A 116 36.74 -13.35 14.66
CA GLU A 116 37.65 -13.36 15.80
C GLU A 116 37.19 -12.41 16.92
N GLN A 117 36.78 -11.17 16.58
CA GLN A 117 36.23 -10.19 17.51
C GLN A 117 34.96 -10.70 18.21
N LEU A 118 34.14 -11.43 17.46
CA LEU A 118 32.90 -12.05 17.97
C LEU A 118 33.14 -13.35 18.74
N ASN A 119 34.36 -13.88 18.72
CA ASN A 119 34.76 -15.17 19.30
C ASN A 119 34.01 -16.35 18.68
N ILE A 120 33.82 -16.34 17.34
CA ILE A 120 33.18 -17.40 16.54
C ILE A 120 34.10 -17.79 15.35
N SER A 121 33.84 -18.96 14.76
CA SER A 121 34.57 -19.36 13.57
C SER A 121 34.15 -18.56 12.32
N PRO A 122 35.06 -18.29 11.37
CA PRO A 122 34.70 -17.63 10.09
C PRO A 122 33.66 -18.39 9.31
N SER A 123 33.65 -19.71 9.36
CA SER A 123 32.64 -20.56 8.73
C SER A 123 31.25 -20.35 9.36
N TYR A 124 31.19 -20.19 10.69
CA TYR A 124 29.96 -19.93 11.42
C TYR A 124 29.42 -18.53 11.09
N LEU A 125 30.30 -17.52 11.00
CA LEU A 125 29.91 -16.18 10.55
C LEU A 125 29.32 -16.19 9.13
N ASN A 126 29.94 -16.92 8.19
CA ASN A 126 29.42 -17.07 6.83
C ASN A 126 28.03 -17.72 6.78
N LEU A 127 27.78 -18.72 7.62
CA LEU A 127 26.45 -19.33 7.73
C LEU A 127 25.40 -18.35 8.26
N ILE A 128 25.78 -17.50 9.22
CA ILE A 128 24.93 -16.42 9.74
C ILE A 128 24.65 -15.38 8.64
N GLU A 129 25.70 -14.86 8.01
CA GLU A 129 25.60 -13.82 6.96
C GLU A 129 24.78 -14.29 5.74
N SER A 130 24.72 -15.61 5.49
CA SER A 130 23.91 -16.22 4.43
C SER A 130 22.51 -16.68 4.89
N ASN A 131 22.10 -16.37 6.12
CA ASN A 131 20.85 -16.84 6.76
C ASN A 131 20.69 -18.38 6.81
N LYS A 132 21.79 -19.13 6.66
CA LYS A 132 21.76 -20.61 6.79
C LYS A 132 21.82 -21.07 8.23
N ARG A 133 22.11 -20.18 9.18
CA ARG A 133 22.13 -20.44 10.61
C ARG A 133 21.48 -19.28 11.36
N LYS A 134 20.64 -19.63 12.35
CA LYS A 134 20.01 -18.65 13.24
C LYS A 134 21.03 -18.08 14.22
N ILE A 135 20.85 -16.82 14.58
CA ILE A 135 21.68 -16.09 15.53
C ILE A 135 20.98 -16.16 16.90
N ASP A 136 21.74 -16.45 17.95
CA ASP A 136 21.25 -16.27 19.32
C ASP A 136 21.22 -14.78 19.72
N GLY A 137 20.44 -14.47 20.77
CA GLY A 137 20.25 -13.08 21.20
C GLY A 137 21.53 -12.41 21.68
N ASP A 138 22.41 -13.15 22.34
CA ASP A 138 23.68 -12.64 22.85
C ASP A 138 24.65 -12.29 21.73
N LEU A 139 24.75 -13.16 20.74
CA LEU A 139 25.59 -12.94 19.57
C LEU A 139 25.07 -11.75 18.74
N LEU A 140 23.75 -11.59 18.62
CA LEU A 140 23.16 -10.44 17.92
C LEU A 140 23.51 -9.12 18.62
N ILE A 141 23.47 -9.07 19.94
CA ILE A 141 23.87 -7.90 20.72
C ILE A 141 25.37 -7.60 20.56
N LYS A 142 26.23 -8.63 20.57
CA LYS A 142 27.68 -8.47 20.31
C LYS A 142 27.94 -7.91 18.91
N ILE A 143 27.28 -8.46 17.90
CA ILE A 143 27.36 -8.00 16.51
C ILE A 143 27.00 -6.51 16.40
N SER A 144 25.90 -6.09 17.02
CA SER A 144 25.46 -4.69 17.02
C SER A 144 26.50 -3.77 17.68
N LYS A 145 27.14 -4.20 18.77
CA LYS A 145 28.19 -3.44 19.44
C LYS A 145 29.45 -3.29 18.58
N GLU A 146 29.92 -4.39 17.98
CA GLU A 146 31.13 -4.39 17.14
C GLU A 146 30.92 -3.62 15.82
N LEU A 147 29.73 -3.68 15.25
CA LEU A 147 29.38 -2.93 14.05
C LEU A 147 29.02 -1.46 14.34
N ARG A 148 28.90 -1.08 15.61
CA ARG A 148 28.48 0.28 16.05
C ARG A 148 27.17 0.74 15.41
N VAL A 149 26.21 -0.17 15.25
CA VAL A 149 24.88 0.09 14.68
C VAL A 149 23.80 -0.22 15.70
N GLU A 150 22.68 0.49 15.62
CA GLU A 150 21.53 0.17 16.45
C GLU A 150 20.92 -1.17 16.03
N LEU A 151 20.43 -1.92 17.01
CA LEU A 151 19.76 -3.21 16.74
C LEU A 151 18.52 -3.04 15.85
N SER A 152 17.85 -1.89 15.94
CA SER A 152 16.74 -1.49 15.07
C SER A 152 17.14 -1.47 13.58
N ASP A 153 18.37 -1.07 13.26
CA ASP A 153 18.85 -1.01 11.88
C ASP A 153 19.09 -2.41 11.30
N ILE A 154 19.56 -3.33 12.16
CA ILE A 154 19.77 -4.74 11.79
C ILE A 154 18.43 -5.46 11.65
N THR A 155 17.43 -5.15 12.51
CA THR A 155 16.16 -5.87 12.62
C THR A 155 15.00 -5.21 11.86
N SER A 156 15.18 -3.97 11.34
CA SER A 156 14.16 -3.31 10.51
C SER A 156 13.81 -4.18 9.29
N LYS A 157 12.54 -4.22 8.91
CA LYS A 157 12.13 -4.85 7.64
C LYS A 157 12.88 -4.18 6.51
N SER A 158 13.47 -4.98 5.61
CA SER A 158 13.86 -4.49 4.29
C SER A 158 12.63 -3.83 3.68
N ASP A 159 12.79 -2.62 3.16
CA ASP A 159 11.72 -1.84 2.54
C ASP A 159 11.38 -2.54 1.21
N ILE A 160 10.47 -3.53 1.24
CA ILE A 160 10.02 -4.30 0.06
C ILE A 160 9.56 -3.32 -1.03
N ASN A 161 8.94 -2.21 -0.63
CA ASN A 161 8.55 -1.15 -1.55
C ASN A 161 9.77 -0.50 -2.22
N LEU A 162 10.87 -0.33 -1.51
CA LEU A 162 12.09 0.29 -2.05
C LEU A 162 12.79 -0.61 -3.08
N GLU A 163 12.79 -1.93 -2.87
CA GLU A 163 13.30 -2.92 -3.82
C GLU A 163 12.51 -2.87 -5.13
N ASN A 164 11.18 -2.79 -5.04
CA ASN A 164 10.32 -2.72 -6.20
C ASN A 164 10.40 -1.37 -6.92
N ASP A 165 10.51 -0.28 -6.16
CA ASP A 165 10.68 1.05 -6.75
C ASP A 165 12.00 1.15 -7.54
N ILE A 166 13.09 0.56 -7.05
CA ILE A 166 14.36 0.46 -7.78
C ILE A 166 14.22 -0.47 -9.01
N SER A 167 13.61 -1.64 -8.86
CA SER A 167 13.40 -2.55 -9.99
C SER A 167 12.58 -1.86 -11.09
N ASN A 168 11.50 -1.17 -10.72
CA ASN A 168 10.68 -0.41 -11.66
C ASN A 168 11.42 0.76 -12.32
N LEU A 169 12.39 1.38 -11.62
CA LEU A 169 13.24 2.42 -12.19
C LEU A 169 14.18 1.83 -13.24
N LEU A 170 14.79 0.70 -12.93
CA LEU A 170 15.75 0.01 -13.80
C LEU A 170 15.08 -0.72 -14.98
N ASP A 171 13.75 -0.81 -15.00
CA ASP A 171 12.96 -1.29 -16.15
C ASP A 171 12.99 -0.32 -17.35
N ASP A 172 13.60 0.85 -17.23
CA ASP A 172 13.70 1.83 -18.30
C ASP A 172 14.71 1.40 -19.37
N GLN A 173 14.41 1.69 -20.65
CA GLN A 173 15.29 1.39 -21.79
C GLN A 173 16.71 1.93 -21.62
N LEU A 174 16.89 3.00 -20.84
CA LEU A 174 18.20 3.58 -20.52
C LEU A 174 19.14 2.62 -19.79
N PHE A 175 18.63 1.56 -19.19
CA PHE A 175 19.40 0.62 -18.38
C PHE A 175 19.48 -0.79 -19.00
N GLU A 176 18.93 -0.98 -20.21
CA GLU A 176 18.90 -2.29 -20.89
C GLU A 176 20.28 -2.89 -21.13
N ASP A 177 21.32 -2.06 -21.29
CA ASP A 177 22.70 -2.46 -21.54
C ASP A 177 23.50 -2.79 -20.26
N LEU A 178 22.96 -2.54 -19.08
CA LEU A 178 23.68 -2.68 -17.82
C LEU A 178 23.59 -4.07 -17.18
N ASP A 179 22.80 -5.01 -17.73
CA ASP A 179 22.69 -6.40 -17.25
C ASP A 179 22.49 -6.54 -15.72
N ILE A 180 21.73 -5.61 -15.10
CA ILE A 180 21.53 -5.56 -13.65
C ILE A 180 20.63 -6.69 -13.18
N LEU A 181 21.15 -7.55 -12.29
CA LEU A 181 20.44 -8.72 -11.79
C LEU A 181 19.62 -8.38 -10.53
N GLY A 182 18.47 -9.03 -10.36
CA GLY A 182 17.60 -8.85 -9.18
C GLY A 182 18.30 -9.05 -7.82
N PRO A 183 19.26 -10.00 -7.66
CA PRO A 183 20.09 -10.08 -6.46
C PRO A 183 20.90 -8.82 -6.17
N GLU A 184 21.36 -8.09 -7.18
CA GLU A 184 22.12 -6.85 -7.03
C GLU A 184 21.24 -5.69 -6.56
N VAL A 185 20.01 -5.62 -7.07
CA VAL A 185 19.00 -4.67 -6.57
C VAL A 185 18.69 -4.93 -5.10
N LYS A 186 18.52 -6.19 -4.71
CA LYS A 186 18.33 -6.59 -3.31
C LYS A 186 19.54 -6.24 -2.44
N ASP A 187 20.73 -6.47 -2.93
CA ASP A 187 21.97 -6.11 -2.24
C ASP A 187 22.09 -4.58 -2.08
N LEU A 188 21.77 -3.80 -3.11
CA LEU A 188 21.77 -2.34 -3.06
C LEU A 188 20.78 -1.83 -2.00
N VAL A 189 19.52 -2.30 -2.02
CA VAL A 189 18.48 -1.85 -1.08
C VAL A 189 18.82 -2.25 0.36
N ASN A 190 19.35 -3.47 0.56
CA ASN A 190 19.71 -3.94 1.89
C ASN A 190 21.00 -3.29 2.43
N THR A 191 21.97 -2.99 1.54
CA THR A 191 23.27 -2.44 1.92
C THR A 191 23.26 -0.92 2.02
N ASN A 192 22.56 -0.25 1.09
CA ASN A 192 22.58 1.20 0.97
C ASN A 192 21.18 1.78 0.67
N PRO A 193 20.21 1.67 1.59
CA PRO A 193 18.82 2.14 1.35
C PRO A 193 18.75 3.64 1.05
N LYS A 194 19.70 4.44 1.55
CA LYS A 194 19.78 5.88 1.24
C LYS A 194 20.19 6.12 -0.21
N ILE A 195 21.12 5.31 -0.76
CA ILE A 195 21.52 5.38 -2.17
C ILE A 195 20.36 4.92 -3.05
N ALA A 196 19.68 3.83 -2.70
CA ALA A 196 18.48 3.36 -3.40
C ALA A 196 17.40 4.47 -3.47
N LYS A 197 17.10 5.14 -2.36
CA LYS A 197 16.19 6.31 -2.34
C LYS A 197 16.69 7.49 -3.18
N ALA A 198 18.00 7.72 -3.23
CA ALA A 198 18.57 8.78 -4.06
C ALA A 198 18.46 8.46 -5.55
N LEU A 199 18.66 7.20 -5.95
CA LEU A 199 18.50 6.73 -7.33
C LEU A 199 17.03 6.86 -7.80
N ILE A 200 16.06 6.49 -6.95
CA ILE A 200 14.65 6.69 -7.28
C ILE A 200 14.36 8.17 -7.51
N LYS A 201 14.83 9.05 -6.62
CA LYS A 201 14.66 10.50 -6.82
C LYS A 201 15.33 11.01 -8.09
N LEU A 202 16.49 10.46 -8.44
CA LEU A 202 17.19 10.83 -9.67
C LEU A 202 16.41 10.38 -10.90
N GLY A 203 15.90 9.14 -10.89
CA GLY A 203 15.06 8.61 -11.96
C GLY A 203 13.74 9.35 -12.11
N ASP A 204 13.10 9.69 -11.00
CA ASP A 204 11.89 10.52 -11.01
C ASP A 204 12.16 11.90 -11.64
N ASN A 205 13.29 12.54 -11.29
CA ASN A 205 13.69 13.82 -11.88
C ASN A 205 14.07 13.69 -13.36
N PHE A 206 14.69 12.57 -13.76
CA PHE A 206 15.06 12.33 -15.16
C PHE A 206 13.81 12.17 -16.03
N LYS A 207 12.86 11.33 -15.62
CA LYS A 207 11.58 11.13 -16.31
C LYS A 207 10.75 12.43 -16.39
N GLN A 208 10.86 13.29 -15.38
CA GLN A 208 10.26 14.62 -15.42
C GLN A 208 10.85 15.50 -16.52
N LYS A 209 12.18 15.48 -16.67
CA LYS A 209 12.85 16.29 -17.72
C LYS A 209 12.53 15.82 -19.13
N ASP A 210 12.39 14.51 -19.34
CA ASP A 210 11.98 13.98 -20.65
C ASP A 210 10.57 14.42 -21.01
N HIS A 211 9.63 14.39 -20.07
CA HIS A 211 8.30 14.97 -20.29
C HIS A 211 8.31 16.50 -20.50
N GLU A 212 9.23 17.21 -19.83
CA GLU A 212 9.41 18.65 -20.09
C GLU A 212 9.93 18.93 -21.51
N ILE A 213 10.80 18.07 -22.04
CA ILE A 213 11.32 18.18 -23.41
C ILE A 213 10.21 17.88 -24.42
N VAL A 214 9.42 16.82 -24.21
CA VAL A 214 8.28 16.49 -25.09
C VAL A 214 7.24 17.61 -25.06
N ASN A 215 6.89 18.13 -23.88
CA ASN A 215 5.98 19.26 -23.73
C ASN A 215 6.56 20.58 -24.31
N LYS A 216 7.88 20.77 -24.32
CA LYS A 216 8.55 21.91 -24.97
C LYS A 216 8.48 21.83 -26.50
N VAL A 217 8.56 20.63 -27.06
CA VAL A 217 8.41 20.41 -28.50
C VAL A 217 6.97 20.64 -28.94
N GLU A 218 5.97 20.30 -28.13
CA GLU A 218 4.56 20.60 -28.39
C GLU A 218 4.19 22.09 -28.15
N ASN A 219 4.92 22.79 -27.26
CA ASN A 219 4.67 24.19 -26.89
C ASN A 219 5.54 25.23 -27.60
N ILE A 220 6.21 24.92 -28.72
CA ILE A 220 6.90 25.90 -29.57
C ILE A 220 5.93 26.98 -30.15
N SER A 221 4.63 26.87 -29.90
CA SER A 221 3.62 27.86 -30.29
C SER A 221 2.99 28.67 -29.15
N GLY A 222 3.60 28.80 -27.98
CA GLY A 222 3.10 29.81 -27.04
C GLY A 222 3.36 29.59 -25.54
N LYS A 223 4.23 30.44 -25.03
CA LYS A 223 4.46 30.85 -23.65
C LYS A 223 5.19 29.87 -22.70
N ILE A 224 6.39 30.32 -22.35
CA ILE A 224 7.29 29.84 -21.31
C ILE A 224 6.57 29.85 -19.96
N ILE A 225 6.37 28.67 -19.34
CA ILE A 225 6.03 28.52 -17.95
C ILE A 225 7.20 27.79 -17.24
N ASP A 226 7.65 28.40 -16.17
CA ASP A 226 8.80 28.02 -15.33
C ASP A 226 8.68 26.57 -14.83
N SER A 227 9.53 25.67 -15.33
CA SER A 227 9.48 24.23 -15.17
C SER A 227 10.33 23.73 -13.99
N ARG A 228 10.08 24.23 -12.79
CA ARG A 228 10.69 23.68 -11.57
C ARG A 228 9.66 22.87 -10.78
N LYS A 229 9.84 21.53 -10.74
CA LYS A 229 9.20 20.56 -9.85
C LYS A 229 7.84 20.00 -10.30
N THR A 230 7.84 18.99 -11.15
CA THR A 230 6.65 18.17 -11.36
C THR A 230 6.95 16.69 -11.14
N SER A 231 6.74 16.20 -9.92
CA SER A 231 6.40 14.79 -9.72
C SER A 231 5.01 14.55 -10.31
N PHE A 232 4.75 13.38 -10.91
CA PHE A 232 3.43 13.08 -11.48
C PHE A 232 2.34 13.30 -10.42
N PRO A 233 1.42 14.26 -10.59
CA PRO A 233 0.49 14.64 -9.53
C PRO A 233 -0.37 13.47 -9.04
N GLY A 234 -0.72 12.53 -9.93
CA GLY A 234 -1.48 11.32 -9.58
C GLY A 234 -0.74 10.39 -8.62
N GLU A 235 0.58 10.27 -8.75
CA GLU A 235 1.41 9.46 -7.85
C GLU A 235 1.50 10.08 -6.46
N VAL A 236 1.68 11.40 -6.40
CA VAL A 236 1.72 12.15 -5.13
C VAL A 236 0.41 11.99 -4.36
N ILE A 237 -0.73 12.03 -5.05
CA ILE A 237 -2.04 11.78 -4.43
C ILE A 237 -2.10 10.35 -3.87
N SER A 238 -1.65 9.36 -4.66
CA SER A 238 -1.63 7.96 -4.21
C SER A 238 -0.74 7.78 -2.98
N ASP A 239 0.45 8.39 -2.96
CA ASP A 239 1.37 8.33 -1.82
C ASP A 239 0.77 9.03 -0.58
N PHE A 240 0.14 10.19 -0.75
CA PHE A 240 -0.56 10.89 0.32
C PHE A 240 -1.69 10.06 0.93
N LEU A 241 -2.53 9.43 0.10
CA LEU A 241 -3.60 8.54 0.56
C LEU A 241 -3.04 7.28 1.23
N GLN A 242 -1.97 6.71 0.68
CA GLN A 242 -1.31 5.51 1.21
C GLN A 242 -0.69 5.76 2.60
N GLU A 243 -0.03 6.89 2.81
CA GLU A 243 0.56 7.29 4.10
C GLU A 243 -0.51 7.44 5.18
N ASN A 244 -1.67 7.99 4.82
CA ASN A 244 -2.83 8.12 5.71
C ASN A 244 -3.71 6.86 5.75
N LYS A 245 -3.32 5.74 5.11
CA LYS A 245 -4.13 4.52 4.99
C LYS A 245 -5.53 4.76 4.44
N ASN A 246 -5.70 5.82 3.65
CA ASN A 246 -6.99 6.27 3.10
C ASN A 246 -8.09 6.43 4.18
N TYR A 247 -7.72 6.85 5.40
CA TYR A 247 -8.65 7.05 6.52
C TYR A 247 -8.38 8.38 7.23
N PHE A 248 -9.41 9.21 7.33
CA PHE A 248 -9.33 10.58 7.85
C PHE A 248 -10.38 10.79 8.95
N PRO A 249 -10.07 10.46 10.23
CA PRO A 249 -11.04 10.44 11.33
C PRO A 249 -11.88 11.71 11.46
N LYS A 250 -11.25 12.89 11.41
CA LYS A 250 -11.98 14.16 11.54
C LYS A 250 -12.94 14.44 10.38
N LEU A 251 -12.63 13.94 9.17
CA LEU A 251 -13.54 14.04 8.03
C LEU A 251 -14.71 13.06 8.18
N GLU A 252 -14.48 11.88 8.77
CA GLU A 252 -15.55 10.93 9.10
C GLU A 252 -16.50 11.49 10.16
N GLU A 253 -15.99 12.13 11.20
CA GLU A 253 -16.80 12.80 12.23
C GLU A 253 -17.66 13.89 11.62
N PHE A 254 -17.07 14.78 10.82
CA PHE A 254 -17.80 15.81 10.08
C PHE A 254 -18.87 15.21 9.16
N ALA A 255 -18.52 14.17 8.41
CA ALA A 255 -19.44 13.52 7.48
C ALA A 255 -20.65 12.89 8.20
N ASN A 256 -20.44 12.28 9.37
CA ASN A 256 -21.53 11.73 10.19
C ASN A 256 -22.49 12.83 10.68
N ASP A 257 -21.94 13.96 11.16
CA ASP A 257 -22.76 15.10 11.60
C ASP A 257 -23.65 15.65 10.45
N ILE A 258 -23.07 15.78 9.26
CA ILE A 258 -23.83 16.20 8.06
C ILE A 258 -24.88 15.16 7.67
N PHE A 259 -24.53 13.88 7.67
CA PHE A 259 -25.48 12.81 7.35
C PHE A 259 -26.72 12.85 8.26
N ASP A 260 -26.52 13.00 9.58
CA ASP A 260 -27.61 13.07 10.55
C ASP A 260 -28.50 14.30 10.32
N LYS A 261 -27.93 15.44 9.91
CA LYS A 261 -28.67 16.65 9.58
C LYS A 261 -29.47 16.51 8.30
N VAL A 262 -28.89 15.89 7.27
CA VAL A 262 -29.53 15.69 5.96
C VAL A 262 -30.65 14.64 6.04
N GLN A 263 -30.48 13.56 6.82
CA GLN A 263 -31.44 12.46 6.90
C GLN A 263 -32.74 12.84 7.62
N LYS A 264 -32.74 13.87 8.48
CA LYS A 264 -33.94 14.37 9.17
C LYS A 264 -35.01 14.95 8.27
N ASN A 265 -34.73 15.16 6.99
CA ASN A 265 -35.61 15.79 6.01
C ASN A 265 -36.27 14.77 5.10
N ASN A 266 -36.95 13.81 5.43
CA ASN A 266 -37.80 12.83 4.69
C ASN A 266 -37.90 12.94 3.13
N ARG A 267 -36.87 13.51 2.46
CA ARG A 267 -36.74 13.71 1.00
C ARG A 267 -35.76 12.75 0.38
N THR A 268 -35.81 12.58 -0.93
CA THR A 268 -34.73 11.85 -1.61
C THR A 268 -33.38 12.48 -1.30
N ARG A 269 -32.36 11.66 -1.07
CA ARG A 269 -31.06 12.11 -0.60
C ARG A 269 -30.43 13.26 -1.46
N TYR A 270 -30.68 13.26 -2.78
CA TYR A 270 -30.18 14.34 -3.64
C TYR A 270 -30.86 15.69 -3.30
N ILE A 271 -32.19 15.69 -3.20
CA ILE A 271 -32.95 16.89 -2.86
C ILE A 271 -32.59 17.38 -1.45
N ALA A 272 -32.42 16.47 -0.51
CA ALA A 272 -32.02 16.81 0.86
C ALA A 272 -30.62 17.47 0.92
N LEU A 273 -29.66 17.02 0.09
CA LEU A 273 -28.34 17.66 -0.03
C LEU A 273 -28.45 19.05 -0.67
N CYS A 274 -29.29 19.22 -1.70
CA CYS A 274 -29.53 20.52 -2.33
C CYS A 274 -30.19 21.51 -1.35
N ASP A 275 -31.21 21.05 -0.59
CA ASP A 275 -31.87 21.88 0.42
C ASP A 275 -30.89 22.26 1.55
N PHE A 276 -30.03 21.33 1.97
CA PHE A 276 -29.01 21.61 2.96
C PHE A 276 -28.02 22.69 2.47
N LEU A 277 -27.52 22.57 1.21
CA LEU A 277 -26.65 23.57 0.59
C LEU A 277 -27.31 24.94 0.53
N LYS A 278 -28.59 24.98 0.18
CA LYS A 278 -29.36 26.24 0.11
C LYS A 278 -29.55 26.86 1.50
N LYS A 279 -29.93 26.05 2.48
CA LYS A 279 -30.26 26.50 3.83
C LYS A 279 -29.03 26.95 4.61
N GLU A 280 -27.97 26.14 4.64
CA GLU A 280 -26.82 26.39 5.51
C GLU A 280 -25.76 27.29 4.83
N TYR A 281 -25.61 27.22 3.50
CA TYR A 281 -24.54 27.93 2.79
C TYR A 281 -25.06 28.93 1.75
N SER A 282 -26.41 29.05 1.60
CA SER A 282 -27.04 29.90 0.57
C SER A 282 -26.66 29.52 -0.86
N ILE A 283 -26.29 28.24 -1.10
CA ILE A 283 -25.89 27.75 -2.40
C ILE A 283 -27.09 27.13 -3.11
N THR A 284 -27.40 27.66 -4.30
CA THR A 284 -28.43 27.12 -5.18
C THR A 284 -27.82 26.14 -6.17
N VAL A 285 -28.34 24.89 -6.18
CA VAL A 285 -27.93 23.86 -7.14
C VAL A 285 -28.79 23.97 -8.40
N LYS A 286 -28.15 23.98 -9.56
CA LYS A 286 -28.80 24.05 -10.89
C LYS A 286 -28.24 22.94 -11.78
N ASP A 287 -29.12 22.21 -12.42
CA ASP A 287 -28.73 21.26 -13.47
C ASP A 287 -28.63 22.01 -14.80
N LEU A 288 -27.54 21.79 -15.55
CA LEU A 288 -27.28 22.49 -16.80
C LEU A 288 -26.70 21.51 -17.83
N ILE A 289 -27.17 21.63 -19.07
CA ILE A 289 -26.59 20.92 -20.21
C ILE A 289 -25.31 21.66 -20.63
N PRO A 290 -24.11 21.01 -20.54
CA PRO A 290 -22.87 21.62 -20.97
C PRO A 290 -22.86 21.88 -22.48
N GLU A 291 -22.22 22.99 -22.88
CA GLU A 291 -21.88 23.22 -24.27
C GLU A 291 -20.87 22.17 -24.77
N GLU A 292 -20.94 21.80 -26.05
CA GLU A 292 -20.04 20.77 -26.63
C GLU A 292 -18.56 21.16 -26.56
N THR A 293 -18.29 22.45 -26.70
CA THR A 293 -16.94 23.03 -26.69
C THR A 293 -16.35 23.19 -25.28
N LYS A 294 -17.18 23.15 -24.26
CA LYS A 294 -16.80 23.32 -22.84
C LYS A 294 -17.47 22.29 -21.93
N PRO A 295 -17.13 21.01 -22.08
CA PRO A 295 -17.72 19.98 -21.22
C PRO A 295 -17.30 20.18 -19.77
N PHE A 296 -18.26 20.09 -18.84
CA PHE A 296 -18.00 20.09 -17.40
C PHE A 296 -18.85 19.02 -16.70
N SER A 297 -18.40 18.56 -15.55
CA SER A 297 -19.17 17.73 -14.65
C SER A 297 -19.77 18.54 -13.49
N LYS A 298 -18.99 19.52 -13.00
CA LYS A 298 -19.35 20.43 -11.90
C LYS A 298 -18.69 21.79 -12.14
N VAL A 299 -19.44 22.87 -11.95
CA VAL A 299 -18.93 24.24 -11.89
C VAL A 299 -19.53 24.96 -10.69
N PHE A 300 -18.72 25.60 -9.86
CA PHE A 300 -19.19 26.40 -8.74
C PHE A 300 -18.87 27.89 -8.96
N ASN A 301 -19.91 28.69 -9.08
CA ASN A 301 -19.77 30.15 -9.17
C ASN A 301 -19.81 30.74 -7.76
N MET A 302 -18.63 31.10 -7.26
CA MET A 302 -18.47 31.66 -5.91
C MET A 302 -19.18 32.99 -5.71
N LYS A 303 -19.29 33.85 -6.76
CA LYS A 303 -19.90 35.17 -6.66
C LYS A 303 -21.42 35.07 -6.45
N ASN A 304 -22.08 34.22 -7.22
CA ASN A 304 -23.52 34.05 -7.17
C ASN A 304 -23.96 32.94 -6.23
N LYS A 305 -23.02 32.19 -5.63
CA LYS A 305 -23.29 30.98 -4.84
C LYS A 305 -24.17 29.97 -5.60
N GLU A 306 -23.83 29.71 -6.84
CA GLU A 306 -24.53 28.77 -7.71
C GLU A 306 -23.65 27.58 -8.04
N LEU A 307 -24.16 26.39 -7.78
CA LEU A 307 -23.52 25.13 -8.13
C LEU A 307 -24.20 24.55 -9.36
N PHE A 308 -23.50 24.56 -10.50
CA PHE A 308 -23.95 23.94 -11.73
C PHE A 308 -23.46 22.49 -11.80
N LEU A 309 -24.39 21.57 -11.98
CA LEU A 309 -24.11 20.16 -12.22
C LEU A 309 -24.52 19.81 -13.65
N SER A 310 -23.69 19.03 -14.33
CA SER A 310 -24.01 18.57 -15.67
C SER A 310 -25.22 17.66 -15.66
N ASP A 311 -26.17 17.89 -16.56
CA ASP A 311 -27.35 17.04 -16.76
C ASP A 311 -27.00 15.65 -17.30
N TYR A 312 -25.81 15.53 -17.87
CA TYR A 312 -25.26 14.24 -18.32
C TYR A 312 -24.68 13.40 -17.19
N ASN A 313 -24.51 13.95 -15.99
CA ASN A 313 -24.08 13.17 -14.83
C ASN A 313 -25.21 12.23 -14.36
N SER A 314 -24.84 11.01 -13.98
CA SER A 314 -25.75 10.14 -13.26
C SER A 314 -26.15 10.75 -11.91
N LEU A 315 -27.28 10.33 -11.35
CA LEU A 315 -27.77 10.83 -10.07
C LEU A 315 -26.75 10.58 -8.94
N GLU A 316 -26.02 9.46 -8.99
CA GLU A 316 -24.96 9.12 -8.02
C GLU A 316 -23.79 10.12 -8.10
N THR A 317 -23.46 10.57 -9.31
CA THR A 317 -22.43 11.60 -9.53
C THR A 317 -22.89 12.97 -9.04
N LYS A 318 -24.13 13.35 -9.33
CA LYS A 318 -24.73 14.60 -8.84
C LYS A 318 -24.74 14.64 -7.31
N LYS A 319 -25.14 13.54 -6.66
CA LYS A 319 -25.10 13.41 -5.18
C LYS A 319 -23.68 13.57 -4.62
N LEU A 320 -22.70 12.93 -5.23
CA LEU A 320 -21.31 13.06 -4.79
C LEU A 320 -20.80 14.50 -4.92
N HIS A 321 -21.11 15.16 -6.02
CA HIS A 321 -20.73 16.56 -6.22
C HIS A 321 -21.41 17.51 -5.25
N ALA A 322 -22.68 17.31 -4.94
CA ALA A 322 -23.39 18.09 -3.93
C ALA A 322 -22.80 17.86 -2.53
N ALA A 323 -22.53 16.62 -2.15
CA ALA A 323 -21.90 16.28 -0.88
C ALA A 323 -20.46 16.82 -0.79
N ALA A 324 -19.67 16.75 -1.88
CA ALA A 324 -18.33 17.34 -1.93
C ALA A 324 -18.36 18.88 -1.86
N GLN A 325 -19.45 19.53 -2.32
CA GLN A 325 -19.62 20.97 -2.13
C GLN A 325 -19.90 21.31 -0.66
N ILE A 326 -20.70 20.50 0.05
CA ILE A 326 -20.89 20.65 1.49
C ILE A 326 -19.54 20.53 2.23
N ALA A 327 -18.71 19.56 1.84
CA ALA A 327 -17.37 19.41 2.40
C ALA A 327 -16.46 20.64 2.09
N GLN A 328 -16.60 21.22 0.90
CA GLN A 328 -15.85 22.41 0.51
C GLN A 328 -16.22 23.63 1.39
N GLU A 329 -17.48 23.80 1.73
CA GLU A 329 -17.92 24.92 2.58
C GLU A 329 -17.62 24.66 4.07
N GLY A 330 -17.82 23.44 4.55
CA GLY A 330 -17.81 23.14 5.99
C GLY A 330 -16.55 22.48 6.53
N ALA A 331 -15.77 21.77 5.68
CA ALA A 331 -14.65 20.94 6.13
C ALA A 331 -13.27 21.44 5.68
N MET A 332 -13.15 22.62 5.07
CA MET A 332 -11.88 23.11 4.53
C MET A 332 -10.77 23.23 5.58
N ASN A 333 -11.08 23.64 6.80
CA ASN A 333 -10.10 23.71 7.89
C ASN A 333 -9.54 22.32 8.23
N ILE A 334 -10.40 21.29 8.23
CA ILE A 334 -10.00 19.90 8.48
C ILE A 334 -9.15 19.38 7.31
N ILE A 335 -9.54 19.67 6.07
CA ILE A 335 -8.80 19.30 4.87
C ILE A 335 -7.41 19.93 4.89
N ASN A 336 -7.32 21.24 5.15
CA ASN A 336 -6.05 21.98 5.23
C ASN A 336 -5.15 21.43 6.34
N TYR A 337 -5.70 20.99 7.47
CA TYR A 337 -4.95 20.33 8.52
C TYR A 337 -4.28 19.05 8.01
N TYR A 338 -4.96 18.19 7.23
CA TYR A 338 -4.32 16.99 6.68
C TYR A 338 -3.31 17.33 5.59
N LEU A 339 -3.61 18.28 4.72
CA LEU A 339 -2.69 18.72 3.67
C LEU A 339 -1.41 19.34 4.23
N SER A 340 -1.47 20.05 5.36
CA SER A 340 -0.29 20.65 5.99
C SER A 340 0.70 19.64 6.58
N LYS A 341 0.25 18.41 6.83
CA LYS A 341 1.10 17.34 7.37
C LYS A 341 1.92 16.60 6.32
N PHE A 342 1.58 16.76 5.05
CA PHE A 342 2.27 16.10 3.95
C PHE A 342 3.08 17.12 3.15
N LYS A 343 4.30 16.75 2.76
CA LYS A 343 5.17 17.61 1.97
C LYS A 343 4.88 17.41 0.48
N PHE A 344 4.05 18.26 -0.07
CA PHE A 344 3.75 18.24 -1.50
C PHE A 344 4.91 18.81 -2.32
N PRO A 345 5.29 18.18 -3.44
CA PRO A 345 6.33 18.67 -4.33
C PRO A 345 5.89 19.89 -5.15
N SER A 346 4.58 20.07 -5.38
CA SER A 346 4.01 21.19 -6.14
C SER A 346 2.65 21.61 -5.57
N GLU A 347 2.27 22.88 -5.81
CA GLU A 347 0.93 23.38 -5.46
C GLU A 347 -0.18 22.65 -6.23
N GLU A 348 0.10 22.20 -7.44
CA GLU A 348 -0.83 21.41 -8.25
C GLU A 348 -1.17 20.08 -7.59
N SER A 349 -0.16 19.30 -7.16
CA SER A 349 -0.38 18.05 -6.46
C SER A 349 -1.12 18.26 -5.14
N LYS A 350 -0.86 19.37 -4.44
CA LYS A 350 -1.59 19.75 -3.23
C LYS A 350 -3.08 20.05 -3.52
N ARG A 351 -3.37 20.82 -4.57
CA ARG A 351 -4.75 21.13 -4.99
C ARG A 351 -5.51 19.88 -5.42
N LEU A 352 -4.86 18.99 -6.15
CA LEU A 352 -5.48 17.72 -6.54
C LEU A 352 -5.72 16.81 -5.34
N SER A 353 -4.82 16.78 -4.35
CA SER A 353 -5.04 16.08 -3.08
C SER A 353 -6.19 16.71 -2.27
N GLN A 354 -6.34 18.03 -2.32
CA GLN A 354 -7.52 18.72 -1.76
C GLN A 354 -8.82 18.23 -2.41
N VAL A 355 -8.85 18.13 -3.75
CA VAL A 355 -10.01 17.59 -4.49
C VAL A 355 -10.26 16.13 -4.09
N ALA A 356 -9.22 15.33 -3.90
CA ALA A 356 -9.35 13.95 -3.43
C ALA A 356 -10.00 13.89 -2.03
N LEU A 357 -9.59 14.74 -1.09
CA LEU A 357 -10.20 14.82 0.25
C LEU A 357 -11.64 15.36 0.23
N LEU A 358 -11.96 16.29 -0.66
CA LEU A 358 -13.35 16.74 -0.86
C LEU A 358 -14.24 15.59 -1.34
N ASN A 359 -13.77 14.81 -2.31
CA ASN A 359 -14.49 13.62 -2.79
C ASN A 359 -14.56 12.52 -1.73
N TYR A 360 -13.50 12.33 -0.92
CA TYR A 360 -13.51 11.43 0.23
C TYR A 360 -14.61 11.80 1.21
N CYS A 361 -14.64 13.06 1.64
CA CYS A 361 -15.63 13.57 2.58
C CYS A 361 -17.05 13.48 1.99
N GLY A 362 -17.23 13.83 0.71
CA GLY A 362 -18.51 13.65 0.01
C GLY A 362 -18.98 12.20 0.00
N ALA A 363 -18.08 11.24 -0.25
CA ALA A 363 -18.41 9.82 -0.18
C ALA A 363 -18.71 9.37 1.25
N ALA A 364 -18.03 9.93 2.27
CA ALA A 364 -18.31 9.65 3.67
C ALA A 364 -19.68 10.19 4.11
N ILE A 365 -20.11 11.35 3.61
CA ILE A 365 -21.47 11.88 3.83
C ILE A 365 -22.53 10.94 3.22
N LEU A 366 -22.26 10.37 2.04
CA LEU A 366 -23.19 9.46 1.38
C LEU A 366 -23.22 8.06 2.01
N MET A 367 -22.10 7.62 2.54
CA MET A 367 -21.85 6.30 3.12
C MET A 367 -21.14 6.42 4.48
N PRO A 368 -21.86 6.83 5.56
CA PRO A 368 -21.27 7.06 6.88
C PRO A 368 -20.58 5.82 7.41
N TYR A 369 -19.43 6.00 8.05
CA TYR A 369 -18.49 4.93 8.39
C TYR A 369 -19.14 3.74 9.08
N LYS A 370 -19.78 3.96 10.23
CA LYS A 370 -20.36 2.89 11.06
C LYS A 370 -21.47 2.13 10.33
N LEU A 371 -22.37 2.87 9.68
CA LEU A 371 -23.47 2.28 8.90
C LEU A 371 -22.95 1.49 7.70
N PHE A 372 -22.01 2.08 6.96
CA PHE A 372 -21.41 1.45 5.80
C PHE A 372 -20.61 0.19 6.19
N HIS A 373 -19.82 0.25 7.28
CA HIS A 373 -19.08 -0.91 7.79
C HIS A 373 -20.03 -2.04 8.20
N ALA A 374 -21.13 -1.74 8.92
CA ALA A 374 -22.12 -2.74 9.33
C ALA A 374 -22.77 -3.44 8.12
N GLU A 375 -23.17 -2.66 7.10
CA GLU A 375 -23.75 -3.22 5.88
C GLU A 375 -22.70 -4.00 5.06
N CYS A 376 -21.43 -3.55 5.01
CA CYS A 376 -20.35 -4.32 4.39
C CYS A 376 -20.19 -5.71 5.03
N LYS A 377 -20.19 -5.79 6.35
CA LYS A 377 -20.07 -7.09 7.06
C LYS A 377 -21.30 -7.96 6.81
N LYS A 378 -22.50 -7.41 6.93
CA LYS A 378 -23.77 -8.12 6.73
C LYS A 378 -23.88 -8.69 5.31
N LEU A 379 -23.49 -7.90 4.29
CA LEU A 379 -23.58 -8.26 2.87
C LEU A 379 -22.29 -8.91 2.35
N LYS A 380 -21.35 -9.30 3.21
CA LYS A 380 -20.06 -9.88 2.83
C LYS A 380 -19.37 -9.09 1.70
N TYR A 381 -19.40 -7.77 1.80
CA TYR A 381 -18.85 -6.85 0.81
C TYR A 381 -19.38 -7.04 -0.63
N ASP A 382 -20.65 -7.41 -0.78
CA ASP A 382 -21.31 -7.38 -2.08
C ASP A 382 -21.46 -5.93 -2.57
N LEU A 383 -20.59 -5.52 -3.51
CA LEU A 383 -20.56 -4.14 -3.99
C LEU A 383 -21.82 -3.74 -4.74
N GLN A 384 -22.52 -4.70 -5.34
CA GLN A 384 -23.77 -4.45 -6.08
C GLN A 384 -24.91 -4.16 -5.11
N LEU A 385 -25.05 -4.96 -4.05
CA LEU A 385 -26.05 -4.71 -3.01
C LEU A 385 -25.71 -3.44 -2.22
N LEU A 386 -24.45 -3.20 -1.90
CA LEU A 386 -24.00 -1.96 -1.25
C LEU A 386 -24.29 -0.72 -2.12
N GLN A 387 -24.05 -0.81 -3.45
CA GLN A 387 -24.42 0.23 -4.39
C GLN A 387 -25.90 0.57 -4.31
N ASN A 388 -26.77 -0.43 -4.28
CA ASN A 388 -28.22 -0.24 -4.18
C ASN A 388 -28.61 0.33 -2.81
N THR A 389 -28.07 -0.21 -1.71
CA THR A 389 -28.37 0.22 -0.34
C THR A 389 -28.07 1.70 -0.12
N PHE A 390 -26.93 2.18 -0.63
CA PHE A 390 -26.50 3.56 -0.46
C PHE A 390 -26.86 4.44 -1.67
N ALA A 391 -27.43 3.86 -2.72
CA ALA A 391 -27.76 4.54 -3.99
C ALA A 391 -26.56 5.33 -4.53
N THR A 392 -25.39 4.69 -4.61
CA THR A 392 -24.12 5.24 -5.08
C THR A 392 -23.60 4.42 -6.26
N SER A 393 -22.53 4.86 -6.94
CA SER A 393 -21.98 4.10 -8.06
C SER A 393 -21.07 2.96 -7.60
N PHE A 394 -20.85 1.96 -8.46
CA PHE A 394 -19.92 0.86 -8.21
C PHE A 394 -18.51 1.35 -7.83
N GLU A 395 -17.95 2.32 -8.57
CA GLU A 395 -16.65 2.89 -8.26
C GLU A 395 -16.62 3.60 -6.89
N GLN A 396 -17.72 4.31 -6.54
CA GLN A 396 -17.81 4.98 -5.23
C GLN A 396 -17.80 3.98 -4.08
N VAL A 397 -18.56 2.89 -4.19
CA VAL A 397 -18.56 1.80 -3.20
C VAL A 397 -17.19 1.12 -3.15
N ALA A 398 -16.62 0.73 -4.30
CA ALA A 398 -15.31 0.08 -4.37
C ALA A 398 -14.19 0.94 -3.76
N HIS A 399 -14.25 2.26 -3.95
CA HIS A 399 -13.31 3.17 -3.29
C HIS A 399 -13.61 3.30 -1.79
N ARG A 400 -14.89 3.38 -1.39
CA ARG A 400 -15.28 3.56 0.01
C ARG A 400 -14.88 2.38 0.90
N VAL A 401 -14.95 1.14 0.41
CA VAL A 401 -14.50 -0.03 1.20
C VAL A 401 -13.03 0.03 1.55
N THR A 402 -12.19 0.68 0.74
CA THR A 402 -10.76 0.87 1.05
C THR A 402 -10.53 1.86 2.20
N CYS A 403 -11.53 2.70 2.52
CA CYS A 403 -11.46 3.69 3.59
C CYS A 403 -11.81 3.13 4.98
N LEU A 404 -12.25 1.86 5.07
CA LEU A 404 -12.64 1.22 6.33
C LEU A 404 -11.41 0.80 7.15
N GLN A 405 -10.62 1.79 7.62
CA GLN A 405 -9.34 1.60 8.30
C GLN A 405 -9.32 2.19 9.71
N ASP A 406 -10.48 2.42 10.33
CA ASP A 406 -10.55 2.78 11.75
C ASP A 406 -9.93 1.65 12.59
N PRO A 407 -8.90 1.90 13.41
CA PRO A 407 -8.30 0.88 14.27
C PRO A 407 -9.29 0.21 15.24
N LYS A 408 -10.39 0.90 15.57
CA LYS A 408 -11.43 0.36 16.48
C LYS A 408 -12.48 -0.46 15.74
N LEU A 409 -12.68 -0.20 14.46
CA LEU A 409 -13.71 -0.84 13.64
C LEU A 409 -13.17 -1.10 12.21
N PRO A 410 -12.13 -1.94 12.07
CA PRO A 410 -11.47 -2.14 10.78
C PRO A 410 -12.31 -2.99 9.83
N GLY A 411 -12.26 -2.62 8.55
CA GLY A 411 -12.72 -3.47 7.45
C GLY A 411 -11.61 -4.37 6.91
N ILE A 412 -11.88 -5.04 5.79
CA ILE A 412 -10.88 -5.81 5.06
C ILE A 412 -9.85 -4.84 4.43
N PRO A 413 -8.54 -5.11 4.54
CA PRO A 413 -7.51 -4.33 3.85
C PRO A 413 -7.55 -4.63 2.34
N PHE A 414 -8.25 -3.80 1.60
CA PHE A 414 -8.36 -3.94 0.15
C PHE A 414 -7.23 -3.19 -0.58
N HIS A 415 -6.93 -3.67 -1.80
CA HIS A 415 -6.32 -2.87 -2.85
C HIS A 415 -7.38 -2.45 -3.86
N PHE A 416 -7.18 -1.29 -4.46
CA PHE A 416 -8.04 -0.70 -5.47
C PHE A 416 -7.22 -0.27 -6.67
N LEU A 417 -7.75 -0.51 -7.85
CA LEU A 417 -7.11 -0.18 -9.11
C LEU A 417 -8.16 0.33 -10.10
N ARG A 418 -7.83 1.38 -10.85
CA ARG A 418 -8.64 1.84 -11.98
C ARG A 418 -7.76 1.98 -13.21
N VAL A 419 -8.11 1.23 -14.25
CA VAL A 419 -7.37 1.22 -15.52
C VAL A 419 -8.28 1.58 -16.70
N ASP A 420 -7.71 2.16 -17.74
CA ASP A 420 -8.36 2.33 -19.03
C ASP A 420 -8.07 1.14 -19.99
N MET A 421 -8.63 1.18 -21.18
CA MET A 421 -8.45 0.12 -22.20
C MET A 421 -7.01 0.01 -22.72
N ALA A 422 -6.21 1.08 -22.61
CA ALA A 422 -4.81 1.07 -23.00
C ALA A 422 -3.90 0.51 -21.88
N GLY A 423 -4.47 0.18 -20.71
CA GLY A 423 -3.74 -0.33 -19.56
C GLY A 423 -3.17 0.75 -18.64
N ASN A 424 -3.48 2.02 -18.86
CA ASN A 424 -3.01 3.09 -17.98
C ASN A 424 -3.72 3.03 -16.63
N ILE A 425 -2.93 3.05 -15.56
CA ILE A 425 -3.42 3.05 -14.19
C ILE A 425 -3.71 4.49 -13.79
N SER A 426 -4.99 4.86 -13.70
CA SER A 426 -5.42 6.21 -13.37
C SER A 426 -5.72 6.44 -11.88
N LYS A 427 -5.92 5.36 -11.11
CA LYS A 427 -6.00 5.37 -9.64
C LYS A 427 -5.45 4.05 -9.11
N ARG A 428 -4.69 4.12 -8.03
CA ARG A 428 -4.18 2.95 -7.33
C ARG A 428 -4.14 3.19 -5.82
N PHE A 429 -4.38 2.15 -5.06
CA PHE A 429 -4.28 2.14 -3.62
C PHE A 429 -4.14 0.70 -3.12
N SER A 430 -3.25 0.42 -2.17
CA SER A 430 -3.06 -0.95 -1.67
C SER A 430 -2.80 -0.99 -0.17
N LEU A 431 -3.68 -1.67 0.56
CA LEU A 431 -3.46 -2.09 1.95
C LEU A 431 -3.38 -3.60 2.09
N SER A 432 -3.67 -4.36 1.04
CA SER A 432 -3.61 -5.81 1.04
C SER A 432 -2.19 -6.37 0.93
N GLY A 433 -1.21 -5.54 0.65
CA GLY A 433 0.17 -5.97 0.42
C GLY A 433 0.48 -6.33 -1.04
N ILE A 434 -0.52 -6.38 -1.93
CA ILE A 434 -0.24 -6.58 -3.36
C ILE A 434 0.54 -5.38 -3.91
N GLU A 435 1.54 -5.67 -4.69
CA GLU A 435 2.35 -4.66 -5.35
C GLU A 435 1.69 -4.21 -6.64
N ILE A 436 1.50 -2.90 -6.78
CA ILE A 436 0.97 -2.28 -7.99
C ILE A 436 2.11 -1.47 -8.62
N PRO A 437 2.45 -1.71 -9.90
CA PRO A 437 3.56 -1.01 -10.53
C PRO A 437 3.32 0.51 -10.52
N ARG A 438 4.39 1.25 -10.28
CA ARG A 438 4.37 2.72 -10.26
C ARG A 438 4.48 3.26 -11.68
N TYR A 439 5.33 2.63 -12.47
CA TYR A 439 5.64 2.98 -13.85
C TYR A 439 5.54 1.75 -14.74
N GLY A 440 5.26 1.96 -16.03
CA GLY A 440 5.15 0.89 -17.01
C GLY A 440 3.83 0.11 -16.95
N GLY A 441 3.74 -0.96 -17.72
CA GLY A 441 2.58 -1.82 -17.80
C GLY A 441 2.53 -2.83 -16.65
N ALA A 442 1.35 -3.03 -16.07
CA ALA A 442 1.12 -4.11 -15.13
C ALA A 442 1.07 -5.47 -15.84
N CYS A 443 1.12 -6.56 -15.06
CA CYS A 443 1.02 -7.91 -15.60
C CYS A 443 -0.30 -8.11 -16.38
N PRO A 444 -0.27 -8.54 -17.65
CA PRO A 444 -1.46 -8.67 -18.50
C PRO A 444 -2.46 -9.70 -17.99
N ARG A 445 -2.07 -10.55 -17.04
CA ARG A 445 -2.93 -11.57 -16.43
C ARG A 445 -3.80 -11.04 -15.27
N TRP A 446 -3.69 -9.77 -14.95
CA TRP A 446 -4.59 -9.19 -13.94
C TRP A 446 -6.02 -9.12 -14.51
N ASN A 447 -6.99 -9.50 -13.68
CA ASN A 447 -8.40 -9.58 -14.08
C ASN A 447 -9.01 -8.22 -14.48
N VAL A 448 -8.40 -7.12 -14.11
CA VAL A 448 -8.82 -5.77 -14.55
C VAL A 448 -8.76 -5.59 -16.06
N TYR A 449 -7.84 -6.30 -16.74
CA TYR A 449 -7.74 -6.25 -18.20
C TYR A 449 -8.75 -7.17 -18.87
N SER A 450 -8.97 -8.37 -18.33
CA SER A 450 -9.99 -9.28 -18.87
C SER A 450 -11.41 -8.76 -18.69
N ALA A 451 -11.64 -7.86 -17.71
CA ALA A 451 -12.95 -7.26 -17.49
C ALA A 451 -13.49 -6.48 -18.72
N PHE A 452 -12.63 -5.96 -19.58
CA PHE A 452 -13.04 -5.31 -20.83
C PHE A 452 -13.69 -6.27 -21.85
N THR A 453 -13.45 -7.58 -21.75
CA THR A 453 -14.06 -8.58 -22.63
C THR A 453 -15.53 -8.86 -22.26
N ARG A 454 -15.94 -8.52 -21.05
CA ARG A 454 -17.33 -8.65 -20.56
C ARG A 454 -17.76 -7.39 -19.82
N PRO A 455 -18.03 -6.31 -20.54
CA PRO A 455 -18.37 -5.03 -19.94
C PRO A 455 -19.56 -5.12 -18.97
N GLY A 456 -19.44 -4.46 -17.83
CA GLY A 456 -20.50 -4.40 -16.80
C GLY A 456 -20.64 -5.64 -15.91
N VAL A 457 -19.96 -6.74 -16.24
CA VAL A 457 -20.00 -7.98 -15.45
C VAL A 457 -18.86 -8.02 -14.43
N ILE A 458 -19.17 -8.36 -13.18
CA ILE A 458 -18.15 -8.58 -12.15
C ILE A 458 -17.47 -9.92 -12.43
N GLN A 459 -16.18 -9.88 -12.62
CA GLN A 459 -15.32 -11.06 -12.78
C GLN A 459 -14.48 -11.24 -11.52
N ALA A 460 -14.59 -12.39 -10.87
CA ALA A 460 -13.79 -12.76 -9.71
C ALA A 460 -12.68 -13.73 -10.11
N ALA A 461 -11.51 -13.60 -9.47
CA ALA A 461 -10.35 -14.43 -9.73
C ALA A 461 -9.52 -14.63 -8.48
N VAL A 462 -8.87 -15.80 -8.36
CA VAL A 462 -7.82 -16.07 -7.38
C VAL A 462 -6.47 -15.81 -8.05
N SER A 463 -5.78 -14.79 -7.62
CA SER A 463 -4.49 -14.36 -8.16
C SER A 463 -3.36 -14.82 -7.25
N LYS A 464 -2.30 -15.41 -7.82
CA LYS A 464 -1.12 -15.85 -7.07
C LYS A 464 0.12 -15.13 -7.55
N MET A 465 0.73 -14.36 -6.65
CA MET A 465 1.97 -13.65 -6.92
C MET A 465 3.18 -14.60 -6.97
N THR A 466 4.31 -14.09 -7.48
CA THR A 466 5.58 -14.84 -7.57
C THR A 466 6.15 -15.23 -6.20
N ASN A 467 5.87 -14.44 -5.16
CA ASN A 467 6.25 -14.75 -3.77
C ASN A 467 5.35 -15.82 -3.10
N GLY A 468 4.36 -16.36 -3.84
CA GLY A 468 3.41 -17.37 -3.36
C GLY A 468 2.17 -16.82 -2.65
N GLU A 469 2.09 -15.52 -2.40
CA GLU A 469 0.90 -14.89 -1.80
C GLU A 469 -0.30 -14.97 -2.74
N LYS A 470 -1.47 -15.24 -2.15
CA LYS A 470 -2.73 -15.35 -2.89
C LYS A 470 -3.66 -14.19 -2.55
N TYR A 471 -4.31 -13.69 -3.58
CA TYR A 471 -5.30 -12.63 -3.48
C TYR A 471 -6.59 -13.04 -4.16
N VAL A 472 -7.71 -12.62 -3.60
CA VAL A 472 -8.99 -12.66 -4.27
C VAL A 472 -9.26 -11.27 -4.84
N CYS A 473 -9.43 -11.21 -6.16
CA CYS A 473 -9.62 -9.98 -6.90
C CYS A 473 -10.91 -10.03 -7.69
N ILE A 474 -11.67 -8.94 -7.67
CA ILE A 474 -12.79 -8.72 -8.58
C ILE A 474 -12.47 -7.56 -9.51
N ALA A 475 -13.01 -7.61 -10.71
CA ALA A 475 -12.93 -6.52 -11.66
C ALA A 475 -14.25 -6.35 -12.42
N ARG A 476 -14.63 -5.09 -12.69
CA ARG A 476 -15.80 -4.72 -13.47
C ARG A 476 -15.54 -3.44 -14.23
N THR A 477 -15.97 -3.38 -15.49
CA THR A 477 -15.95 -2.12 -16.23
C THR A 477 -17.09 -1.21 -15.81
N VAL A 478 -16.80 0.09 -15.83
CA VAL A 478 -17.77 1.17 -15.65
C VAL A 478 -17.64 2.15 -16.82
N GLU A 479 -18.77 2.65 -17.30
CA GLU A 479 -18.79 3.70 -18.31
C GLU A 479 -18.75 5.07 -17.65
N LYS A 480 -17.96 5.98 -18.19
CA LYS A 480 -17.93 7.39 -17.83
C LYS A 480 -18.01 8.25 -19.06
N GLY A 481 -18.67 9.36 -18.91
CA GLY A 481 -18.80 10.35 -19.98
C GLY A 481 -20.21 10.78 -20.24
N VAL A 482 -20.31 11.74 -21.11
CA VAL A 482 -21.51 12.49 -21.43
C VAL A 482 -22.45 11.64 -22.27
N GLY A 483 -23.69 11.54 -21.87
CA GLY A 483 -24.68 10.60 -22.43
C GLY A 483 -25.29 10.98 -23.78
N ARG A 484 -24.66 11.83 -24.60
CA ARG A 484 -25.21 12.20 -25.91
C ARG A 484 -24.92 11.11 -26.94
N TYR A 485 -25.89 10.78 -27.76
CA TYR A 485 -25.71 9.85 -28.88
C TYR A 485 -24.55 10.34 -29.80
N GLY A 486 -23.66 9.43 -30.20
CA GLY A 486 -22.51 9.75 -31.03
C GLY A 486 -21.26 10.26 -30.31
N GLN A 487 -21.31 10.52 -29.00
CA GLN A 487 -20.11 10.83 -28.21
C GLN A 487 -19.50 9.56 -27.64
N SER A 488 -18.17 9.45 -27.73
CA SER A 488 -17.45 8.32 -27.14
C SER A 488 -17.49 8.35 -25.62
N LYS A 489 -17.95 7.27 -25.01
CA LYS A 489 -17.87 7.08 -23.56
C LYS A 489 -16.52 6.49 -23.19
N SER A 490 -15.95 6.95 -22.10
CA SER A 490 -14.76 6.35 -21.53
C SER A 490 -15.15 5.10 -20.77
N ILE A 491 -14.55 3.95 -21.12
CA ILE A 491 -14.72 2.69 -20.41
C ILE A 491 -13.50 2.48 -19.53
N LEU A 492 -13.75 2.35 -18.22
CA LEU A 492 -12.72 2.11 -17.22
C LEU A 492 -12.98 0.79 -16.51
N SER A 493 -11.94 0.04 -16.21
CA SER A 493 -12.04 -1.14 -15.37
C SER A 493 -11.67 -0.80 -13.93
N ILE A 494 -12.52 -1.20 -13.00
CA ILE A 494 -12.34 -1.05 -11.56
C ILE A 494 -11.98 -2.42 -11.00
N GLY A 495 -10.78 -2.53 -10.44
CA GLY A 495 -10.31 -3.69 -9.70
C GLY A 495 -10.35 -3.45 -8.20
N LEU A 496 -10.79 -4.43 -7.45
CA LEU A 496 -10.76 -4.47 -5.99
C LEU A 496 -10.35 -5.87 -5.55
N GLY A 497 -9.49 -5.97 -4.55
CA GLY A 497 -9.10 -7.29 -4.03
C GLY A 497 -8.48 -7.22 -2.66
N CYS A 498 -8.34 -8.39 -2.03
CA CYS A 498 -7.77 -8.57 -0.71
C CYS A 498 -6.94 -9.86 -0.64
N GLU A 499 -6.16 -10.01 0.42
CA GLU A 499 -5.49 -11.29 0.69
C GLU A 499 -6.51 -12.44 0.80
N ALA A 500 -6.17 -13.62 0.29
CA ALA A 500 -7.03 -14.80 0.28
C ALA A 500 -7.51 -15.24 1.69
N LYS A 501 -6.82 -14.85 2.76
CA LYS A 501 -7.26 -15.13 4.13
C LYS A 501 -8.60 -14.50 4.49
N TYR A 502 -9.01 -13.42 3.81
CA TYR A 502 -10.30 -12.75 3.97
C TYR A 502 -11.41 -13.30 3.06
N ALA A 503 -11.13 -14.34 2.30
CA ALA A 503 -12.06 -14.89 1.32
C ALA A 503 -13.43 -15.23 1.91
N LYS A 504 -13.48 -15.82 3.11
CA LYS A 504 -14.75 -16.18 3.78
C LYS A 504 -15.67 -14.97 4.06
N GLU A 505 -15.08 -13.78 4.12
CA GLU A 505 -15.81 -12.53 4.36
C GLU A 505 -16.19 -11.81 3.07
N PHE A 506 -15.82 -12.35 1.87
CA PHE A 506 -15.98 -11.72 0.58
C PHE A 506 -16.88 -12.57 -0.32
N VAL A 507 -18.10 -12.14 -0.59
CA VAL A 507 -19.15 -12.92 -1.27
C VAL A 507 -18.71 -13.52 -2.61
N TYR A 508 -17.84 -12.83 -3.34
CA TYR A 508 -17.38 -13.24 -4.67
C TYR A 508 -16.51 -14.49 -4.67
N THR A 509 -16.21 -15.04 -3.50
CA THR A 509 -15.45 -16.28 -3.34
C THR A 509 -16.34 -17.50 -3.12
N GLU A 510 -17.64 -17.34 -2.93
CA GLU A 510 -18.54 -18.47 -2.63
C GLU A 510 -18.55 -19.54 -3.73
N ASN A 511 -18.30 -19.14 -4.97
CA ASN A 511 -18.22 -20.03 -6.14
C ASN A 511 -16.78 -20.28 -6.62
N LEU A 512 -15.76 -19.94 -5.81
CA LEU A 512 -14.36 -20.12 -6.15
C LEU A 512 -13.71 -21.07 -5.14
N ASP A 513 -13.18 -22.19 -5.63
CA ASP A 513 -12.34 -23.03 -4.79
C ASP A 513 -10.93 -22.42 -4.67
N ILE A 514 -10.70 -21.74 -3.54
CA ILE A 514 -9.42 -21.06 -3.25
C ILE A 514 -8.30 -22.09 -2.97
N SER A 515 -8.65 -23.31 -2.61
CA SER A 515 -7.70 -24.40 -2.32
C SER A 515 -7.22 -25.12 -3.58
N ASP A 516 -8.02 -25.11 -4.64
CA ASP A 516 -7.66 -25.74 -5.91
C ASP A 516 -6.62 -24.91 -6.66
N LYS A 517 -5.46 -25.51 -6.88
CA LYS A 517 -4.37 -24.88 -7.65
C LYS A 517 -4.77 -24.57 -9.10
N LYS A 518 -5.77 -25.25 -9.67
CA LYS A 518 -6.25 -25.02 -11.03
C LYS A 518 -7.01 -23.70 -11.19
N THR A 519 -7.59 -23.18 -10.12
CA THR A 519 -8.30 -21.88 -10.12
C THR A 519 -7.35 -20.70 -9.95
N GLU A 520 -6.09 -20.97 -9.53
CA GLU A 520 -5.09 -19.93 -9.31
C GLU A 520 -4.60 -19.34 -10.64
N ILE A 521 -4.76 -18.04 -10.81
CA ILE A 521 -4.15 -17.30 -11.92
C ILE A 521 -2.77 -16.83 -11.46
N PRO A 522 -1.67 -17.40 -12.01
CA PRO A 522 -0.34 -16.92 -11.69
C PRO A 522 -0.11 -15.54 -12.31
N ILE A 523 0.13 -14.54 -11.46
CA ILE A 523 0.37 -13.15 -11.82
C ILE A 523 1.75 -12.67 -11.34
N GLY A 524 2.21 -11.56 -11.89
CA GLY A 524 3.36 -10.80 -11.44
C GLY A 524 3.00 -9.33 -11.27
N VAL A 525 3.98 -8.49 -10.93
CA VAL A 525 3.82 -7.02 -10.91
C VAL A 525 3.86 -6.50 -12.35
N SER A 526 4.97 -6.71 -13.05
CA SER A 526 5.16 -6.40 -14.47
C SER A 526 5.85 -7.58 -15.16
N CYS A 527 5.85 -7.63 -16.51
CA CYS A 527 6.54 -8.71 -17.22
C CYS A 527 8.06 -8.67 -17.03
N ARG A 528 8.64 -7.48 -16.95
CA ARG A 528 10.10 -7.29 -16.83
C ARG A 528 10.65 -7.74 -15.47
N THR A 529 9.91 -7.48 -14.39
CA THR A 529 10.28 -7.86 -13.02
C THR A 529 9.81 -9.24 -12.60
N CYS A 530 9.06 -9.96 -13.46
CA CYS A 530 8.45 -11.23 -13.13
C CYS A 530 9.42 -12.40 -13.35
N ASP A 531 9.64 -13.20 -12.32
CA ASP A 531 10.53 -14.37 -12.34
C ASP A 531 9.94 -15.62 -13.07
N ARG A 532 8.67 -15.55 -13.49
CA ARG A 532 8.01 -16.69 -14.17
C ARG A 532 8.52 -16.82 -15.58
N LEU A 533 9.16 -17.94 -15.91
CA LEU A 533 9.62 -18.24 -17.27
C LEU A 533 8.58 -19.00 -18.10
N ASP A 534 7.58 -19.60 -17.45
CA ASP A 534 6.53 -20.44 -18.03
C ASP A 534 5.27 -19.66 -18.44
N CYS A 535 5.34 -18.33 -18.48
CA CYS A 535 4.17 -17.50 -18.72
C CYS A 535 3.87 -17.32 -20.21
N SER A 536 2.80 -17.96 -20.70
CA SER A 536 2.33 -17.86 -22.10
C SER A 536 1.93 -16.43 -22.55
N GLN A 537 1.68 -15.52 -21.60
CA GLN A 537 1.30 -14.13 -21.89
C GLN A 537 2.44 -13.13 -21.61
N ARG A 538 3.67 -13.62 -21.49
CA ARG A 538 4.82 -12.76 -21.29
C ARG A 538 5.03 -11.83 -22.50
N ALA A 539 4.99 -10.53 -22.26
CA ALA A 539 5.15 -9.50 -23.28
C ALA A 539 6.59 -8.95 -23.40
N PHE A 540 7.41 -9.10 -22.35
CA PHE A 540 8.79 -8.61 -22.29
C PHE A 540 9.72 -9.67 -21.69
N PRO A 541 11.01 -9.71 -22.08
CA PRO A 541 11.97 -10.59 -21.45
C PRO A 541 12.14 -10.23 -19.96
N PRO A 542 12.50 -11.21 -19.09
CA PRO A 542 12.78 -10.94 -17.70
C PRO A 542 14.13 -10.20 -17.55
N LEU A 543 14.19 -9.14 -16.73
CA LEU A 543 15.43 -8.42 -16.46
C LEU A 543 16.47 -9.25 -15.68
N HIS A 544 16.01 -10.26 -14.95
CA HIS A 544 16.82 -10.99 -13.97
C HIS A 544 17.41 -12.30 -14.49
N LYS A 545 17.11 -12.68 -15.72
CA LYS A 545 17.56 -13.95 -16.30
C LYS A 545 18.02 -13.74 -17.72
N LYS A 546 19.17 -14.32 -18.06
CA LYS A 546 19.59 -14.40 -19.46
C LYS A 546 18.50 -15.11 -20.24
N PHE A 547 18.07 -14.46 -21.29
CA PHE A 547 17.11 -15.00 -22.24
C PHE A 547 17.90 -15.56 -23.42
N ASP A 548 17.87 -16.89 -23.57
CA ASP A 548 18.46 -17.58 -24.70
C ASP A 548 17.36 -17.90 -25.69
N VAL A 549 17.56 -17.52 -26.94
CA VAL A 549 16.60 -17.77 -28.04
C VAL A 549 17.09 -18.93 -28.87
N ASP A 550 16.45 -20.07 -28.74
CA ASP A 550 16.61 -21.17 -29.71
C ASP A 550 15.76 -20.90 -30.96
N ILE A 551 16.41 -20.72 -32.08
CA ILE A 551 15.74 -20.50 -33.38
C ILE A 551 14.91 -21.68 -33.85
N ASN A 552 15.16 -22.90 -33.34
CA ASN A 552 14.49 -24.13 -33.69
C ASN A 552 13.31 -24.45 -32.74
N THR A 553 13.25 -23.82 -31.58
CA THR A 553 12.20 -24.05 -30.59
C THR A 553 11.42 -22.76 -30.34
N ARG A 554 10.12 -22.80 -30.56
CA ARG A 554 9.24 -21.66 -30.36
C ARG A 554 8.17 -21.98 -29.32
N GLY A 555 8.22 -21.34 -28.16
CA GLY A 555 7.17 -21.42 -27.17
C GLY A 555 5.91 -20.65 -27.55
N VAL A 556 4.87 -20.72 -26.73
CA VAL A 556 3.60 -19.97 -26.89
C VAL A 556 3.82 -18.45 -26.86
N SER A 557 4.75 -17.99 -26.05
CA SER A 557 5.31 -16.63 -26.09
C SER A 557 6.72 -16.66 -26.66
N VAL A 558 7.11 -15.61 -27.38
CA VAL A 558 8.49 -15.46 -27.93
C VAL A 558 9.55 -15.49 -26.83
N TYR A 559 9.14 -15.19 -25.59
CA TYR A 559 10.00 -15.08 -24.40
C TYR A 559 9.87 -16.28 -23.45
N VAL A 560 9.34 -17.39 -23.91
CA VAL A 560 9.24 -18.65 -23.15
C VAL A 560 10.10 -19.69 -23.85
N ASN A 561 11.18 -20.11 -23.19
CA ASN A 561 11.96 -21.28 -23.59
C ASN A 561 11.56 -22.46 -22.71
N ASP A 562 11.13 -23.55 -23.32
CA ASP A 562 10.81 -24.82 -22.65
C ASP A 562 12.09 -25.60 -22.22
N ASN A 563 13.28 -25.01 -22.34
CA ASN A 563 14.56 -25.67 -22.05
C ASN A 563 14.89 -25.74 -20.55
N ASN A 564 13.90 -25.90 -19.66
CA ASN A 564 14.10 -26.31 -18.27
C ASN A 564 13.32 -27.62 -18.00
N SER A 565 13.63 -28.66 -18.73
CA SER A 565 13.40 -30.05 -18.31
C SER A 565 14.70 -30.62 -17.77
#